data_68b01d801b56e1136442a97149bc17d3
#
_entry.id   68b01d801b56e1136442a97149bc17d3
#
_cell.length_a   1.000
_cell.length_b   1.000
_cell.length_c   1.000
_cell.angle_alpha   90.00
_cell.angle_beta   90.00
_cell.angle_gamma   90.00
#
_symmetry.space_group_name_H-M   'P 1'
#
loop_
_entity.id
_entity.type
_entity.pdbx_description
1 polymer ?
#
loop_
_entity_poly.entity_id
_entity_poly.type
_entity_poly.pdbx_seq_one_letter_code
_entity_poly.pdbx_strand_id
1 'polypeptide(L)'
;MHKVEHGVSCAGCPHRAAYIACKEALGRGKNKVICGNAGCSATGYMHPAATTCTGGEEALLPRYKKEVPNGGTVDQPAVEACIHFALDTEVAADDAPRHFAGLAAEGAITILAVMVSSRAFLGAEAIEELCQHMVEDLRIDDVVAVDPLDTLACTDILRDMLERPGVHAVAFCSPCVQLQGDRAPEPVDIDRIACVGCHRCKQITGCPALVFAPPAYTVDADVCAGCDLCTSFCRTHVIYSPRVRIAPTERCEMRYQAATSHS
;
A
#
# COMPACT_ATOMS: atom_id res chain seq x y z
N MET A 1 -0.96 -21.53 -5.54
CA MET A 1 -1.72 -20.35 -5.98
C MET A 1 -2.57 -19.86 -4.81
N HIS A 2 -2.25 -18.70 -4.24
CA HIS A 2 -3.02 -18.17 -3.12
C HIS A 2 -4.47 -17.91 -3.54
N LYS A 3 -5.42 -18.38 -2.72
CA LYS A 3 -6.84 -18.21 -3.01
C LYS A 3 -7.22 -16.73 -2.85
N VAL A 4 -7.69 -16.11 -3.93
CA VAL A 4 -8.20 -14.75 -3.93
C VAL A 4 -9.72 -14.81 -3.75
N GLU A 5 -10.23 -14.22 -2.68
CA GLU A 5 -11.66 -14.05 -2.48
C GLU A 5 -12.10 -12.67 -3.00
N HIS A 6 -13.26 -12.62 -3.62
CA HIS A 6 -13.81 -11.36 -4.15
C HIS A 6 -13.98 -10.33 -3.03
N GLY A 7 -13.43 -9.13 -3.22
CA GLY A 7 -13.52 -8.03 -2.25
C GLY A 7 -12.52 -8.10 -1.09
N VAL A 8 -11.65 -9.12 -1.05
CA VAL A 8 -10.62 -9.27 -0.02
C VAL A 8 -9.26 -9.44 -0.68
N SER A 9 -8.30 -8.59 -0.34
CA SER A 9 -6.93 -8.72 -0.86
C SER A 9 -6.26 -10.00 -0.34
N CYS A 10 -5.35 -10.57 -1.13
CA CYS A 10 -4.58 -11.74 -0.75
C CYS A 10 -3.91 -11.58 0.62
N ALA A 11 -3.75 -12.66 1.36
CA ALA A 11 -2.80 -12.68 2.47
C ALA A 11 -1.40 -12.36 1.91
N GLY A 12 -0.64 -11.52 2.60
CA GLY A 12 0.68 -11.10 2.13
C GLY A 12 0.69 -10.05 1.02
N CYS A 13 -0.46 -9.50 0.62
CA CYS A 13 -0.53 -8.47 -0.41
C CYS A 13 0.29 -7.22 0.00
N PRO A 14 1.32 -6.82 -0.79
CA PRO A 14 2.13 -5.65 -0.48
C PRO A 14 1.32 -4.34 -0.56
N HIS A 15 0.35 -4.25 -1.47
CA HIS A 15 -0.51 -3.08 -1.59
C HIS A 15 -1.30 -2.80 -0.30
N ARG A 16 -1.70 -3.85 0.42
CA ARG A 16 -2.35 -3.72 1.73
C ARG A 16 -1.48 -2.98 2.73
N ALA A 17 -0.19 -3.33 2.80
CA ALA A 17 0.75 -2.69 3.71
C ALA A 17 0.99 -1.22 3.35
N ALA A 18 1.16 -0.92 2.06
CA ALA A 18 1.30 0.45 1.56
C ALA A 18 0.09 1.33 1.92
N TYR A 19 -1.14 0.84 1.69
CA TYR A 19 -2.35 1.58 2.09
C TYR A 19 -2.42 1.85 3.59
N ILE A 20 -2.04 0.87 4.41
CA ILE A 20 -2.02 1.05 5.87
C ILE A 20 -1.01 2.13 6.24
N ALA A 21 0.21 2.08 5.71
CA ALA A 21 1.25 3.07 5.98
C ALA A 21 0.81 4.49 5.57
N CYS A 22 0.22 4.64 4.38
CA CYS A 22 -0.31 5.92 3.92
C CYS A 22 -1.42 6.46 4.83
N LYS A 23 -2.35 5.62 5.28
CA LYS A 23 -3.39 6.05 6.24
C LYS A 23 -2.84 6.43 7.60
N GLU A 24 -1.87 5.69 8.10
CA GLU A 24 -1.19 6.01 9.37
C GLU A 24 -0.41 7.33 9.27
N ALA A 25 0.31 7.57 8.17
CA ALA A 25 1.06 8.79 7.94
C ALA A 25 0.14 10.00 7.77
N LEU A 26 -0.87 9.89 6.90
CA LEU A 26 -1.79 10.97 6.60
C LEU A 26 -2.65 11.38 7.82
N GLY A 27 -2.95 10.41 8.68
CA GLY A 27 -3.80 10.61 9.85
C GLY A 27 -5.24 10.95 9.49
N ARG A 28 -5.97 11.53 10.46
CA ARG A 28 -7.37 11.91 10.28
C ARG A 28 -7.48 13.38 9.94
N GLY A 29 -8.25 13.72 8.91
CA GLY A 29 -8.55 15.10 8.53
C GLY A 29 -9.54 15.15 7.36
N LYS A 30 -10.37 16.19 7.30
CA LYS A 30 -11.37 16.33 6.24
C LYS A 30 -10.77 16.72 4.89
N ASN A 31 -9.59 17.35 4.91
CA ASN A 31 -8.89 17.86 3.73
C ASN A 31 -7.73 16.98 3.29
N LYS A 32 -7.66 15.74 3.80
CA LYS A 32 -6.63 14.76 3.50
C LYS A 32 -7.23 13.65 2.67
N VAL A 33 -6.69 13.44 1.49
CA VAL A 33 -7.26 12.56 0.47
C VAL A 33 -6.28 11.45 0.11
N ILE A 34 -6.81 10.25 -0.02
CA ILE A 34 -6.14 9.12 -0.68
C ILE A 34 -6.97 8.78 -1.90
N CYS A 35 -6.36 8.81 -3.08
CA CYS A 35 -7.03 8.57 -4.36
C CYS A 35 -6.17 7.72 -5.31
N GLY A 36 -6.62 7.55 -6.53
CA GLY A 36 -5.89 6.85 -7.59
C GLY A 36 -6.24 5.38 -7.71
N ASN A 37 -5.41 4.65 -8.47
CA ASN A 37 -5.66 3.26 -8.81
C ASN A 37 -5.22 2.33 -7.68
N ALA A 38 -6.17 1.57 -7.16
CA ALA A 38 -5.92 0.59 -6.11
C ALA A 38 -5.14 -0.65 -6.61
N GLY A 39 -4.91 -0.77 -7.91
CA GLY A 39 -4.20 -1.86 -8.56
C GLY A 39 -5.02 -3.13 -8.65
N CYS A 40 -5.10 -3.92 -7.61
CA CYS A 40 -5.91 -5.12 -7.60
C CYS A 40 -7.36 -4.80 -7.22
N SER A 41 -8.33 -5.20 -8.03
CA SER A 41 -9.76 -4.99 -7.80
C SER A 41 -10.25 -5.51 -6.43
N ALA A 42 -9.51 -6.43 -5.83
CA ALA A 42 -9.81 -6.97 -4.52
C ALA A 42 -9.44 -6.02 -3.36
N THR A 43 -8.62 -4.98 -3.57
CA THR A 43 -8.19 -4.06 -2.50
C THR A 43 -9.06 -2.80 -2.39
N GLY A 44 -9.85 -2.45 -3.43
CA GLY A 44 -10.43 -1.13 -3.61
C GLY A 44 -11.45 -0.70 -2.55
N TYR A 45 -12.57 -1.38 -2.45
CA TYR A 45 -13.74 -0.81 -1.76
C TYR A 45 -13.95 -1.27 -0.32
N MET A 46 -13.50 -2.45 0.04
CA MET A 46 -13.91 -3.13 1.28
C MET A 46 -12.83 -3.19 2.34
N HIS A 47 -11.62 -2.74 2.04
CA HIS A 47 -10.50 -2.80 2.95
C HIS A 47 -10.49 -1.60 3.92
N PRO A 48 -10.06 -1.77 5.20
CA PRO A 48 -9.88 -0.65 6.14
C PRO A 48 -8.95 0.45 5.63
N ALA A 49 -8.07 0.12 4.69
CA ALA A 49 -7.19 1.04 3.98
C ALA A 49 -7.76 1.51 2.62
N ALA A 50 -9.05 1.38 2.39
CA ALA A 50 -9.66 1.82 1.13
C ALA A 50 -9.40 3.31 0.86
N THR A 51 -9.24 3.64 -0.42
CA THR A 51 -9.07 5.02 -0.88
C THR A 51 -10.31 5.87 -0.60
N THR A 52 -10.11 7.16 -0.45
CA THR A 52 -11.20 8.11 -0.21
C THR A 52 -12.08 8.26 -1.44
N CYS A 53 -11.48 8.16 -2.64
CA CYS A 53 -12.18 8.13 -3.91
C CYS A 53 -11.55 7.09 -4.83
N THR A 54 -12.39 6.43 -5.62
CA THR A 54 -12.01 5.38 -6.55
C THR A 54 -12.39 5.77 -7.96
N GLY A 55 -11.49 5.50 -8.89
CA GLY A 55 -11.72 5.64 -10.32
C GLY A 55 -11.17 6.91 -10.94
N GLY A 56 -10.75 6.75 -12.16
CA GLY A 56 -10.45 7.68 -13.22
C GLY A 56 -9.79 9.04 -12.94
N GLU A 57 -9.58 9.76 -13.98
CA GLU A 57 -9.00 11.11 -13.97
C GLU A 57 -9.78 12.09 -13.08
N GLU A 58 -11.08 11.91 -12.92
CA GLU A 58 -11.93 12.74 -12.05
C GLU A 58 -11.60 12.60 -10.56
N ALA A 59 -11.01 11.48 -10.14
CA ALA A 59 -10.57 11.27 -8.77
C ALA A 59 -9.28 12.03 -8.42
N LEU A 60 -8.62 12.60 -9.40
CA LEU A 60 -7.35 13.31 -9.30
C LEU A 60 -7.51 14.80 -9.04
N LEU A 61 -8.72 15.34 -9.14
CA LEU A 61 -8.97 16.75 -8.97
C LEU A 61 -9.05 17.11 -7.48
N PRO A 62 -8.13 17.90 -6.94
CA PRO A 62 -8.17 18.36 -5.55
C PRO A 62 -9.34 19.31 -5.29
N ARG A 63 -10.05 19.69 -6.33
CA ARG A 63 -11.23 20.55 -6.26
C ARG A 63 -12.48 19.77 -6.54
N TYR A 64 -13.01 19.10 -5.53
CA TYR A 64 -14.39 18.66 -5.55
C TYR A 64 -15.30 19.89 -5.63
N LYS A 65 -15.69 20.28 -6.83
CA LYS A 65 -16.88 21.12 -7.02
C LYS A 65 -18.06 20.18 -6.89
N LYS A 66 -18.59 20.05 -5.70
CA LYS A 66 -19.89 19.42 -5.50
C LYS A 66 -20.92 20.38 -6.09
N GLU A 67 -21.49 20.03 -7.24
CA GLU A 67 -22.67 20.70 -7.76
C GLU A 67 -23.80 20.52 -6.75
N VAL A 68 -24.23 21.59 -6.13
CA VAL A 68 -25.40 21.59 -5.26
C VAL A 68 -26.62 21.66 -6.18
N PRO A 69 -27.68 20.85 -5.93
CA PRO A 69 -28.94 21.02 -6.64
C PRO A 69 -29.41 22.47 -6.43
N ASN A 70 -29.38 23.30 -7.45
CA ASN A 70 -29.75 24.71 -7.58
C ASN A 70 -28.63 25.63 -8.08
N GLY A 71 -27.55 25.09 -8.67
CA GLY A 71 -26.54 25.88 -9.40
C GLY A 71 -25.58 26.69 -8.54
N GLY A 72 -25.45 26.39 -7.24
CA GLY A 72 -24.46 27.00 -6.36
C GLY A 72 -23.19 26.13 -6.29
N THR A 73 -22.01 26.76 -6.39
CA THR A 73 -20.73 26.14 -6.06
C THR A 73 -20.45 26.33 -4.58
N VAL A 74 -20.30 25.26 -3.83
CA VAL A 74 -19.73 25.34 -2.49
C VAL A 74 -18.21 25.25 -2.62
N ASP A 75 -17.52 26.32 -2.24
CA ASP A 75 -16.06 26.27 -2.07
C ASP A 75 -15.75 25.24 -0.99
N GLN A 76 -15.24 24.08 -1.41
CA GLN A 76 -14.68 23.14 -0.45
C GLN A 76 -13.30 23.66 -0.01
N PRO A 77 -12.93 23.45 1.28
CA PRO A 77 -11.61 23.82 1.74
C PRO A 77 -10.56 23.14 0.89
N ALA A 78 -9.48 23.85 0.58
CA ALA A 78 -8.36 23.32 -0.18
C ALA A 78 -7.88 21.99 0.40
N VAL A 79 -7.57 21.02 -0.45
CA VAL A 79 -6.96 19.75 -0.01
C VAL A 79 -5.59 20.09 0.58
N GLU A 80 -5.36 19.74 1.83
CA GLU A 80 -4.09 19.97 2.54
C GLU A 80 -3.01 18.98 2.10
N ALA A 81 -3.41 17.73 1.84
CA ALA A 81 -2.52 16.67 1.40
C ALA A 81 -3.28 15.62 0.58
N CYS A 82 -2.68 15.21 -0.51
CA CYS A 82 -3.20 14.16 -1.38
C CYS A 82 -2.13 13.10 -1.64
N ILE A 83 -2.40 11.85 -1.24
CA ILE A 83 -1.61 10.69 -1.64
C ILE A 83 -2.32 10.02 -2.80
N HIS A 84 -1.68 10.03 -3.97
CA HIS A 84 -2.22 9.43 -5.17
C HIS A 84 -1.53 8.09 -5.45
N PHE A 85 -2.32 7.02 -5.51
CA PHE A 85 -1.81 5.69 -5.85
C PHE A 85 -1.79 5.48 -7.36
N ALA A 86 -0.66 4.97 -7.86
CA ALA A 86 -0.50 4.51 -9.23
C ALA A 86 0.19 3.15 -9.27
N LEU A 87 0.00 2.42 -10.36
CA LEU A 87 0.74 1.19 -10.61
C LEU A 87 2.08 1.48 -11.30
N ASP A 88 3.04 0.61 -11.11
CA ASP A 88 4.32 0.61 -11.82
C ASP A 88 4.13 0.70 -13.35
N THR A 89 3.17 -0.05 -13.88
CA THR A 89 2.82 -0.05 -15.32
C THR A 89 2.17 1.24 -15.81
N GLU A 90 1.47 1.97 -14.94
CA GLU A 90 0.89 3.28 -15.28
C GLU A 90 1.98 4.35 -15.30
N VAL A 91 2.88 4.30 -14.33
CA VAL A 91 4.00 5.24 -14.24
C VAL A 91 5.02 5.03 -15.37
N ALA A 92 5.23 3.79 -15.79
CA ALA A 92 6.14 3.45 -16.90
C ALA A 92 5.52 3.60 -18.28
N ALA A 93 4.26 4.03 -18.41
CA ALA A 93 3.59 4.19 -19.69
C ALA A 93 4.09 5.45 -20.42
N ASP A 94 4.10 5.41 -21.77
CA ASP A 94 4.60 6.51 -22.62
C ASP A 94 3.86 7.85 -22.42
N ASP A 95 2.61 7.80 -21.98
CA ASP A 95 1.77 8.97 -21.70
C ASP A 95 1.83 9.44 -20.23
N ALA A 96 2.51 8.70 -19.36
CA ALA A 96 2.66 9.03 -17.94
C ALA A 96 3.19 10.45 -17.70
N PRO A 97 4.22 10.96 -18.42
CA PRO A 97 4.70 12.31 -18.20
C PRO A 97 3.62 13.38 -18.39
N ARG A 98 2.75 13.18 -19.38
CA ARG A 98 1.65 14.10 -19.66
C ARG A 98 0.60 14.08 -18.57
N HIS A 99 0.27 12.87 -18.10
CA HIS A 99 -0.74 12.64 -17.07
C HIS A 99 -0.27 13.19 -15.70
N PHE A 100 0.89 12.78 -15.23
CA PHE A 100 1.38 13.14 -13.89
C PHE A 100 1.91 14.58 -13.80
N ALA A 101 2.50 15.14 -14.86
CA ALA A 101 2.95 16.53 -14.87
C ALA A 101 1.78 17.53 -14.71
N GLY A 102 0.62 17.23 -15.30
CA GLY A 102 -0.59 18.01 -15.10
C GLY A 102 -1.02 18.04 -13.63
N LEU A 103 -1.01 16.89 -12.98
CA LEU A 103 -1.40 16.74 -11.57
C LEU A 103 -0.45 17.49 -10.62
N ALA A 104 0.85 17.41 -10.87
CA ALA A 104 1.86 18.13 -10.10
C ALA A 104 1.72 19.65 -10.26
N ALA A 105 1.54 20.13 -11.50
CA ALA A 105 1.38 21.56 -11.79
C ALA A 105 0.15 22.20 -11.13
N GLU A 106 -0.91 21.42 -10.95
CA GLU A 106 -2.14 21.89 -10.29
C GLU A 106 -2.09 21.82 -8.77
N GLY A 107 -0.99 21.33 -8.19
CA GLY A 107 -0.88 21.09 -6.76
C GLY A 107 -1.84 19.99 -6.25
N ALA A 108 -2.21 19.09 -7.15
CA ALA A 108 -3.20 18.04 -6.91
C ALA A 108 -2.65 16.87 -6.13
N ILE A 109 -1.33 16.66 -6.18
CA ILE A 109 -0.63 15.55 -5.53
C ILE A 109 0.40 16.13 -4.58
N THR A 110 0.42 15.60 -3.35
CA THR A 110 1.52 15.80 -2.41
C THR A 110 2.50 14.64 -2.50
N ILE A 111 1.97 13.40 -2.57
CA ILE A 111 2.77 12.18 -2.69
C ILE A 111 2.17 11.30 -3.79
N LEU A 112 3.01 10.89 -4.74
CA LEU A 112 2.74 9.81 -5.68
C LEU A 112 3.19 8.48 -5.05
N ALA A 113 2.24 7.63 -4.71
CA ALA A 113 2.47 6.31 -4.11
C ALA A 113 2.44 5.23 -5.21
N VAL A 114 3.61 4.80 -5.67
CA VAL A 114 3.73 3.86 -6.78
C VAL A 114 3.83 2.42 -6.26
N MET A 115 2.92 1.57 -6.69
CA MET A 115 2.90 0.15 -6.35
C MET A 115 3.78 -0.64 -7.31
N VAL A 116 5.03 -0.91 -6.92
CA VAL A 116 6.03 -1.63 -7.72
C VAL A 116 5.96 -3.11 -7.36
N SER A 117 5.10 -3.85 -8.05
CA SER A 117 4.79 -5.23 -7.70
C SER A 117 4.63 -6.18 -8.89
N SER A 118 4.67 -5.66 -10.11
CA SER A 118 4.49 -6.42 -11.32
C SER A 118 5.75 -7.20 -11.70
N ARG A 119 5.57 -8.18 -12.61
CA ARG A 119 6.68 -9.00 -13.12
C ARG A 119 7.76 -8.19 -13.82
N ALA A 120 7.41 -7.05 -14.41
CA ALA A 120 8.35 -6.18 -15.12
C ALA A 120 9.41 -5.56 -14.18
N PHE A 121 9.10 -5.43 -12.89
CA PHE A 121 9.95 -4.76 -11.90
C PHE A 121 10.45 -5.71 -10.81
N LEU A 122 10.82 -6.94 -11.18
CA LEU A 122 11.44 -7.89 -10.25
C LEU A 122 12.95 -7.68 -10.09
N GLY A 123 13.59 -6.93 -10.98
CA GLY A 123 15.02 -6.61 -10.93
C GLY A 123 15.29 -5.25 -10.30
N ALA A 124 16.41 -5.12 -9.57
CA ALA A 124 16.82 -3.84 -8.96
C ALA A 124 17.05 -2.75 -10.02
N GLU A 125 17.64 -3.09 -11.17
CA GLU A 125 17.89 -2.19 -12.29
C GLU A 125 16.58 -1.57 -12.82
N ALA A 126 15.55 -2.39 -13.04
CA ALA A 126 14.25 -1.91 -13.51
C ALA A 126 13.55 -0.98 -12.49
N ILE A 127 13.74 -1.23 -11.19
CA ILE A 127 13.24 -0.35 -10.14
C ILE A 127 13.99 0.98 -10.13
N GLU A 128 15.31 0.96 -10.30
CA GLU A 128 16.15 2.15 -10.37
C GLU A 128 15.78 3.01 -11.59
N GLU A 129 15.63 2.40 -12.76
CA GLU A 129 15.17 3.06 -13.99
C GLU A 129 13.79 3.70 -13.79
N LEU A 130 12.85 3.02 -13.15
CA LEU A 130 11.53 3.58 -12.83
C LEU A 130 11.63 4.78 -11.89
N CYS A 131 12.47 4.71 -10.86
CA CYS A 131 12.69 5.83 -9.94
C CYS A 131 13.33 7.03 -10.66
N GLN A 132 14.30 6.78 -11.52
CA GLN A 132 14.92 7.82 -12.32
C GLN A 132 13.92 8.47 -13.30
N HIS A 133 13.08 7.67 -13.98
CA HIS A 133 12.01 8.16 -14.83
C HIS A 133 11.04 9.10 -14.07
N MET A 134 10.66 8.76 -12.84
CA MET A 134 9.82 9.63 -12.01
C MET A 134 10.46 10.99 -11.74
N VAL A 135 11.76 11.03 -11.48
CA VAL A 135 12.47 12.30 -11.23
C VAL A 135 12.63 13.10 -12.52
N GLU A 136 13.11 12.47 -13.59
CA GLU A 136 13.52 13.18 -14.83
C GLU A 136 12.34 13.54 -15.72
N ASP A 137 11.41 12.62 -15.94
CA ASP A 137 10.32 12.79 -16.89
C ASP A 137 9.02 13.26 -16.24
N LEU A 138 8.68 12.74 -15.05
CA LEU A 138 7.48 13.15 -14.31
C LEU A 138 7.72 14.41 -13.46
N ARG A 139 8.98 14.86 -13.33
CA ARG A 139 9.34 16.05 -12.58
C ARG A 139 8.97 15.98 -11.10
N ILE A 140 9.09 14.80 -10.51
CA ILE A 140 8.93 14.59 -9.07
C ILE A 140 10.20 15.09 -8.35
N ASP A 141 10.04 15.84 -7.27
CA ASP A 141 11.16 16.47 -6.56
C ASP A 141 12.12 15.47 -5.94
N ASP A 142 11.59 14.39 -5.35
CA ASP A 142 12.38 13.25 -4.87
C ASP A 142 11.57 11.95 -4.86
N VAL A 143 12.26 10.84 -4.97
CA VAL A 143 11.71 9.48 -5.00
C VAL A 143 12.43 8.60 -4.00
N VAL A 144 11.68 7.87 -3.17
CA VAL A 144 12.23 6.89 -2.23
C VAL A 144 11.64 5.51 -2.52
N ALA A 145 12.49 4.51 -2.72
CA ALA A 145 12.07 3.11 -2.83
C ALA A 145 12.09 2.45 -1.45
N VAL A 146 11.02 1.76 -1.08
CA VAL A 146 10.87 1.12 0.24
C VAL A 146 10.02 -0.14 0.15
N ASP A 147 10.31 -1.13 1.01
CA ASP A 147 9.46 -2.31 1.18
C ASP A 147 8.17 -1.93 1.95
N PRO A 148 6.98 -2.06 1.35
CA PRO A 148 5.72 -1.69 2.02
C PRO A 148 5.43 -2.54 3.27
N LEU A 149 6.02 -3.72 3.39
CA LEU A 149 5.86 -4.57 4.58
C LEU A 149 6.70 -4.11 5.77
N ASP A 150 7.68 -3.21 5.57
CA ASP A 150 8.29 -2.41 6.64
C ASP A 150 7.41 -1.17 6.91
N THR A 151 6.30 -1.39 7.59
CA THR A 151 5.29 -0.35 7.83
C THR A 151 5.80 0.83 8.66
N LEU A 152 6.80 0.61 9.52
CA LEU A 152 7.39 1.69 10.32
C LEU A 152 8.22 2.61 9.43
N ALA A 153 9.17 2.06 8.67
CA ALA A 153 9.96 2.84 7.72
C ALA A 153 9.07 3.59 6.72
N CYS A 154 8.07 2.93 6.15
CA CYS A 154 7.11 3.56 5.25
C CYS A 154 6.38 4.73 5.89
N THR A 155 5.90 4.57 7.11
CA THR A 155 5.14 5.62 7.80
C THR A 155 6.02 6.83 8.11
N ASP A 156 7.25 6.62 8.50
CA ASP A 156 8.20 7.71 8.82
C ASP A 156 8.62 8.47 7.55
N ILE A 157 8.91 7.76 6.44
CA ILE A 157 9.20 8.37 5.14
C ILE A 157 8.02 9.22 4.66
N LEU A 158 6.82 8.68 4.71
CA LEU A 158 5.62 9.38 4.28
C LEU A 158 5.33 10.63 5.12
N ARG A 159 5.56 10.59 6.42
CA ARG A 159 5.39 11.76 7.31
C ARG A 159 6.40 12.85 6.98
N ASP A 160 7.65 12.48 6.78
CA ASP A 160 8.69 13.42 6.37
C ASP A 160 8.33 14.11 5.04
N MET A 161 7.88 13.33 4.05
CA MET A 161 7.46 13.88 2.76
C MET A 161 6.23 14.80 2.86
N LEU A 162 5.28 14.49 3.74
CA LEU A 162 4.09 15.32 3.95
C LEU A 162 4.40 16.69 4.61
N GLU A 163 5.54 16.79 5.28
CA GLU A 163 6.00 18.05 5.93
C GLU A 163 6.84 18.92 5.00
N ARG A 164 7.33 18.37 3.88
CA ARG A 164 8.17 19.09 2.91
C ARG A 164 7.33 19.68 1.77
N PRO A 165 7.70 20.88 1.27
CA PRO A 165 7.05 21.43 0.08
C PRO A 165 7.43 20.63 -1.16
N GLY A 166 6.54 20.59 -2.16
CA GLY A 166 6.79 19.93 -3.43
C GLY A 166 5.96 18.68 -3.63
N VAL A 167 6.28 17.95 -4.68
CA VAL A 167 5.66 16.68 -5.04
C VAL A 167 6.70 15.58 -4.90
N HIS A 168 6.42 14.64 -4.02
CA HIS A 168 7.31 13.53 -3.71
C HIS A 168 6.74 12.21 -4.22
N ALA A 169 7.57 11.18 -4.40
CA ALA A 169 7.09 9.85 -4.70
C ALA A 169 7.68 8.79 -3.78
N VAL A 170 6.86 7.79 -3.48
CA VAL A 170 7.28 6.57 -2.79
C VAL A 170 7.02 5.39 -3.70
N ALA A 171 8.09 4.71 -4.10
CA ALA A 171 8.03 3.44 -4.78
C ALA A 171 7.93 2.31 -3.75
N PHE A 172 6.75 1.74 -3.58
CA PHE A 172 6.50 0.61 -2.69
C PHE A 172 6.91 -0.69 -3.38
N CYS A 173 8.16 -1.11 -3.16
CA CYS A 173 8.81 -2.18 -3.87
C CYS A 173 8.65 -3.52 -3.14
N SER A 174 7.74 -4.35 -3.63
CA SER A 174 7.61 -5.75 -3.19
C SER A 174 6.84 -6.53 -4.24
N PRO A 175 7.33 -7.70 -4.68
CA PRO A 175 6.65 -8.49 -5.70
C PRO A 175 5.26 -8.91 -5.23
N CYS A 176 4.31 -8.95 -6.17
CA CYS A 176 2.97 -9.48 -5.91
C CYS A 176 3.09 -10.89 -5.30
N VAL A 177 2.35 -11.16 -4.24
CA VAL A 177 2.36 -12.47 -3.58
C VAL A 177 2.01 -13.62 -4.53
N GLN A 178 1.24 -13.35 -5.58
CA GLN A 178 0.89 -14.34 -6.60
C GLN A 178 2.08 -14.74 -7.50
N LEU A 179 3.14 -13.93 -7.54
CA LEU A 179 4.37 -14.24 -8.26
C LEU A 179 5.34 -15.12 -7.46
N GLN A 180 5.14 -15.24 -6.15
CA GLN A 180 6.05 -15.98 -5.27
C GLN A 180 5.87 -17.51 -5.32
N GLY A 181 4.99 -18.01 -6.19
CA GLY A 181 4.74 -19.43 -6.37
C GLY A 181 3.97 -20.09 -5.22
N ASP A 182 3.98 -21.41 -5.22
CA ASP A 182 3.27 -22.24 -4.22
C ASP A 182 4.12 -22.50 -2.95
N ARG A 183 5.23 -21.78 -2.79
CA ARG A 183 6.05 -21.90 -1.60
C ARG A 183 5.23 -21.43 -0.40
N ALA A 184 4.76 -22.38 0.41
CA ALA A 184 4.10 -22.07 1.67
C ALA A 184 5.16 -21.53 2.64
N PRO A 185 5.23 -20.21 2.87
CA PRO A 185 6.11 -19.68 3.90
C PRO A 185 5.56 -20.18 5.24
N GLU A 186 6.47 -20.40 6.19
CA GLU A 186 6.08 -20.75 7.54
C GLU A 186 5.12 -19.69 8.10
N PRO A 187 3.90 -20.05 8.53
CA PRO A 187 2.91 -19.08 8.98
C PRO A 187 3.34 -18.41 10.30
N VAL A 188 2.74 -17.28 10.63
CA VAL A 188 2.79 -16.74 11.99
C VAL A 188 1.93 -17.59 12.92
N ASP A 189 2.23 -17.55 14.22
CA ASP A 189 1.41 -18.20 15.24
C ASP A 189 0.82 -17.21 16.23
N ILE A 190 -0.28 -17.55 16.88
CA ILE A 190 -0.97 -16.72 17.88
C ILE A 190 -1.10 -17.50 19.17
N ASP A 191 -0.52 -16.96 20.26
CA ASP A 191 -0.82 -17.46 21.59
C ASP A 191 -2.29 -17.19 21.94
N ARG A 192 -3.11 -18.22 21.80
CA ARG A 192 -4.54 -18.14 22.04
C ARG A 192 -4.92 -17.92 23.50
N ILE A 193 -4.03 -18.26 24.44
CA ILE A 193 -4.26 -18.07 25.88
C ILE A 193 -4.06 -16.59 26.23
N ALA A 194 -3.05 -15.95 25.65
CA ALA A 194 -2.73 -14.56 25.87
C ALA A 194 -3.51 -13.59 24.95
N CYS A 195 -4.15 -14.10 23.89
CA CYS A 195 -4.94 -13.29 22.97
C CYS A 195 -6.25 -12.82 23.62
N VAL A 196 -6.41 -11.52 23.76
CA VAL A 196 -7.59 -10.90 24.37
C VAL A 196 -8.75 -10.65 23.39
N GLY A 197 -8.68 -11.13 22.17
CA GLY A 197 -9.75 -10.99 21.18
C GLY A 197 -10.10 -9.55 20.78
N CYS A 198 -9.16 -8.60 20.90
CA CYS A 198 -9.42 -7.16 20.68
C CYS A 198 -9.66 -6.76 19.22
N HIS A 199 -9.60 -7.67 18.29
CA HIS A 199 -9.82 -7.51 16.84
C HIS A 199 -8.85 -6.56 16.11
N ARG A 200 -7.93 -5.86 16.79
CA ARG A 200 -7.09 -4.82 16.20
C ARG A 200 -6.27 -5.33 14.99
N CYS A 201 -5.63 -6.49 15.10
CA CYS A 201 -4.88 -7.09 14.00
C CYS A 201 -5.76 -7.32 12.76
N LYS A 202 -6.97 -7.85 12.94
CA LYS A 202 -7.92 -8.08 11.84
C LYS A 202 -8.50 -6.78 11.28
N GLN A 203 -8.88 -5.84 12.14
CA GLN A 203 -9.48 -4.57 11.72
C GLN A 203 -8.51 -3.70 10.91
N ILE A 204 -7.23 -3.66 11.31
CA ILE A 204 -6.23 -2.87 10.59
C ILE A 204 -5.79 -3.58 9.33
N THR A 205 -5.43 -4.87 9.40
CA THR A 205 -4.87 -5.57 8.25
C THR A 205 -5.92 -6.12 7.29
N GLY A 206 -7.13 -6.40 7.73
CA GLY A 206 -8.15 -7.10 6.93
C GLY A 206 -7.71 -8.50 6.45
N CYS A 207 -6.61 -9.05 7.02
CA CYS A 207 -5.98 -10.26 6.51
C CYS A 207 -6.92 -11.48 6.52
N PRO A 208 -7.13 -12.19 5.40
CA PRO A 208 -8.01 -13.36 5.35
C PRO A 208 -7.51 -14.51 6.22
N ALA A 209 -6.19 -14.65 6.43
CA ALA A 209 -5.61 -15.69 7.26
C ALA A 209 -5.89 -15.54 8.77
N LEU A 210 -6.34 -14.34 9.22
CA LEU A 210 -6.72 -14.13 10.62
C LEU A 210 -8.19 -14.50 10.84
N VAL A 211 -8.43 -15.59 11.55
CA VAL A 211 -9.75 -16.14 11.82
C VAL A 211 -10.09 -15.98 13.30
N PHE A 212 -11.25 -15.38 13.58
CA PHE A 212 -11.73 -15.27 14.95
C PHE A 212 -12.44 -16.56 15.37
N ALA A 213 -11.86 -17.26 16.34
CA ALA A 213 -12.44 -18.43 17.01
C ALA A 213 -12.58 -18.09 18.50
N PRO A 214 -13.73 -17.56 18.92
CA PRO A 214 -13.90 -17.04 20.28
C PRO A 214 -13.32 -17.94 21.37
N PRO A 215 -12.65 -17.34 22.38
CA PRO A 215 -12.47 -15.90 22.64
C PRO A 215 -11.26 -15.27 21.94
N ALA A 216 -10.51 -15.97 21.10
CA ALA A 216 -9.23 -15.56 20.56
C ALA A 216 -9.20 -15.63 19.02
N TYR A 217 -8.14 -15.06 18.42
CA TYR A 217 -7.79 -15.28 17.02
C TYR A 217 -6.91 -16.51 16.84
N THR A 218 -6.96 -17.08 15.65
CA THR A 218 -6.08 -18.13 15.14
C THR A 218 -5.64 -17.76 13.73
N VAL A 219 -4.61 -18.41 13.25
CA VAL A 219 -4.10 -18.26 11.89
C VAL A 219 -4.51 -19.47 11.07
N ASP A 220 -5.12 -19.22 9.92
CA ASP A 220 -5.28 -20.22 8.88
C ASP A 220 -3.93 -20.39 8.16
N ALA A 221 -3.25 -21.49 8.44
CA ALA A 221 -1.91 -21.77 7.93
C ALA A 221 -1.89 -21.95 6.42
N ASP A 222 -2.97 -22.46 5.82
CA ASP A 222 -3.09 -22.69 4.39
C ASP A 222 -3.27 -21.36 3.61
N VAL A 223 -3.73 -20.33 4.29
CA VAL A 223 -3.96 -19.00 3.72
C VAL A 223 -2.82 -18.04 4.05
N CYS A 224 -2.11 -18.24 5.17
CA CYS A 224 -1.08 -17.32 5.64
C CYS A 224 0.13 -17.28 4.69
N ALA A 225 0.45 -16.10 4.17
CA ALA A 225 1.61 -15.87 3.31
C ALA A 225 2.90 -15.52 4.08
N GLY A 226 2.92 -15.59 5.41
CA GLY A 226 4.13 -15.33 6.20
C GLY A 226 4.70 -13.90 6.07
N CYS A 227 3.89 -12.91 5.75
CA CYS A 227 4.33 -11.54 5.51
C CYS A 227 4.59 -10.72 6.79
N ASP A 228 4.23 -11.24 7.94
CA ASP A 228 4.39 -10.65 9.28
C ASP A 228 3.64 -9.33 9.55
N LEU A 229 2.89 -8.79 8.60
CA LEU A 229 2.17 -7.52 8.75
C LEU A 229 1.30 -7.46 10.02
N CYS A 230 0.64 -8.55 10.38
CA CYS A 230 -0.25 -8.61 11.53
C CYS A 230 0.49 -8.50 12.88
N THR A 231 1.78 -8.84 12.94
CA THR A 231 2.58 -8.75 14.17
C THR A 231 2.73 -7.30 14.63
N SER A 232 2.89 -6.37 13.69
CA SER A 232 3.02 -4.92 13.95
C SER A 232 1.76 -4.30 14.56
N PHE A 233 0.59 -4.92 14.35
CA PHE A 233 -0.69 -4.40 14.83
C PHE A 233 -1.29 -5.20 15.98
N CYS A 234 -0.56 -6.17 16.52
CA CYS A 234 -1.02 -6.91 17.71
C CYS A 234 -0.83 -6.07 18.97
N ARG A 235 -1.94 -5.69 19.62
CA ARG A 235 -1.91 -4.85 20.81
C ARG A 235 -1.19 -5.49 22.00
N THR A 236 -1.29 -6.80 22.12
CA THR A 236 -0.71 -7.58 23.22
C THR A 236 0.56 -8.31 22.85
N HIS A 237 1.04 -8.12 21.61
CA HIS A 237 2.27 -8.73 21.07
C HIS A 237 2.29 -10.26 21.17
N VAL A 238 1.13 -10.89 20.99
CA VAL A 238 0.96 -12.36 21.07
C VAL A 238 0.91 -13.06 19.72
N ILE A 239 1.24 -12.33 18.65
CA ILE A 239 1.43 -12.89 17.31
C ILE A 239 2.94 -13.04 17.08
N TYR A 240 3.39 -14.27 16.95
CA TYR A 240 4.80 -14.62 16.79
C TYR A 240 5.14 -14.94 15.35
N SER A 241 6.22 -14.34 14.86
CA SER A 241 6.78 -14.67 13.56
C SER A 241 8.01 -15.57 13.70
N PRO A 242 8.11 -16.65 12.93
CA PRO A 242 9.35 -17.43 12.85
C PRO A 242 10.52 -16.62 12.26
N ARG A 243 10.21 -15.50 11.59
CA ARG A 243 11.17 -14.59 10.94
C ARG A 243 11.59 -13.39 11.79
N VAL A 244 11.30 -13.40 13.09
CA VAL A 244 11.62 -12.26 14.00
C VAL A 244 13.09 -11.87 14.00
N ARG A 245 13.98 -12.82 13.69
CA ARG A 245 15.44 -12.60 13.64
C ARG A 245 15.96 -12.21 12.26
N ILE A 246 15.13 -12.24 11.22
CA ILE A 246 15.49 -11.88 9.86
C ILE A 246 15.23 -10.39 9.67
N ALA A 247 16.21 -9.64 9.20
CA ALA A 247 16.06 -8.21 8.94
C ALA A 247 14.97 -7.92 7.89
N PRO A 248 14.29 -6.77 7.95
CA PRO A 248 13.28 -6.41 6.94
C PRO A 248 13.83 -6.44 5.50
N THR A 249 15.05 -5.96 5.28
CA THR A 249 15.73 -5.99 3.98
C THR A 249 15.93 -7.42 3.46
N GLU A 250 16.42 -8.32 4.30
CA GLU A 250 16.61 -9.72 3.95
C GLU A 250 15.26 -10.42 3.64
N ARG A 251 14.22 -10.12 4.41
CA ARG A 251 12.86 -10.61 4.12
C ARG A 251 12.33 -10.09 2.77
N CYS A 252 12.68 -8.86 2.41
CA CYS A 252 12.37 -8.30 1.10
C CYS A 252 13.08 -9.07 -0.02
N GLU A 253 14.38 -9.29 0.11
CA GLU A 253 15.19 -10.07 -0.83
C GLU A 253 14.66 -11.49 -1.03
N MET A 254 14.27 -12.17 0.06
CA MET A 254 13.67 -13.51 -0.01
C MET A 254 12.39 -13.55 -0.86
N ARG A 255 11.55 -12.50 -0.81
CA ARG A 255 10.34 -12.39 -1.64
C ARG A 255 10.69 -12.20 -3.12
N TYR A 256 11.69 -11.37 -3.43
CA TYR A 256 12.16 -11.19 -4.80
C TYR A 256 12.77 -12.48 -5.36
N GLN A 257 13.59 -13.18 -4.59
CA GLN A 257 14.15 -14.48 -4.97
C GLN A 257 13.04 -15.52 -5.24
N ALA A 258 12.00 -15.56 -4.40
CA ALA A 258 10.86 -16.45 -4.62
C ALA A 258 10.11 -16.09 -5.91
N ALA A 259 9.89 -14.81 -6.20
CA ALA A 259 9.19 -14.38 -7.40
C ALA A 259 9.98 -14.63 -8.70
N THR A 260 11.31 -14.48 -8.67
CA THR A 260 12.17 -14.72 -9.83
C THR A 260 12.39 -16.19 -10.13
N SER A 261 12.38 -17.06 -9.13
CA SER A 261 12.57 -18.52 -9.33
C SER A 261 11.35 -19.21 -9.96
N HIS A 262 10.21 -18.54 -10.06
CA HIS A 262 8.98 -19.05 -10.69
C HIS A 262 8.60 -18.30 -11.98
N SER A 263 9.55 -17.55 -12.53
CA SER A 263 9.35 -16.73 -13.76
C SER A 263 9.56 -17.51 -15.05
#